data_0b97b548760c4ee0bd4c9e8ea5ac67f9
#
_entry.id   0b97b548760c4ee0bd4c9e8ea5ac67f9
#
_cell.length_a   1.000
_cell.length_b   1.000
_cell.length_c   1.000
_cell.angle_alpha   90.00
_cell.angle_beta   90.00
_cell.angle_gamma   90.00
#
_symmetry.space_group_name_H-M   'P 1'
#
loop_
_entity.id
_entity.type
_entity.pdbx_description
1 polymer ?
#
loop_
_entity_poly.entity_id
_entity_poly.type
_entity_poly.pdbx_seq_one_letter_code
_entity_poly.pdbx_strand_id
1 'polypeptide(L)'
;IQNRNMSSFLIKIFFFLIILSWNNVSNSVEVLGTGTGALLGGDLTDPEDDGIDEENTNWNWTSIDANSTHKSWSGEGAYNVFDNKVGSSDDKWCCKNGFPFFLSVGFSQPYVLSHFTIASGNDVPGRDPDVWKIQGSNDGNNWTDIFVYNNDGVSPWGSDRLEVLRYNGNGDDFNTPNAYSYFRYYATSSVSVHHQINEIEYFGNVDTTNPTLTSSVPADNATGVALDANIVLNFDEFVDAETGN
;
A
#
# COMPACT_ATOMS: atom_id res chain seq x y z
N ILE A 1 6.95 56.92 65.45
CA ILE A 1 6.89 55.46 65.26
C ILE A 1 5.83 55.22 64.20
N GLN A 2 6.25 54.94 62.97
CA GLN A 2 5.39 54.89 61.79
C GLN A 2 5.32 53.44 61.29
N ASN A 3 4.14 52.82 61.42
CA ASN A 3 3.83 51.48 60.87
C ASN A 3 3.65 51.58 59.38
N ARG A 4 4.45 50.89 58.60
CA ARG A 4 4.22 50.64 57.20
C ARG A 4 3.55 49.29 56.97
N ASN A 5 2.31 49.28 56.52
CA ASN A 5 1.61 48.12 56.04
C ASN A 5 2.20 47.69 54.68
N MET A 6 2.80 46.49 54.66
CA MET A 6 3.13 45.82 53.39
C MET A 6 1.89 45.06 52.89
N SER A 7 1.32 45.55 51.83
CA SER A 7 0.30 44.89 51.06
C SER A 7 0.93 43.73 50.27
N SER A 8 0.58 42.49 50.62
CA SER A 8 0.98 41.32 49.83
C SER A 8 0.13 41.20 48.59
N PHE A 9 0.77 41.34 47.43
CA PHE A 9 0.16 41.12 46.11
C PHE A 9 0.16 39.60 45.84
N LEU A 10 -1.00 38.94 45.97
CA LEU A 10 -1.17 37.56 45.57
C LEU A 10 -1.40 37.47 44.04
N ILE A 11 -0.36 37.06 43.32
CA ILE A 11 -0.48 36.74 41.89
C ILE A 11 -1.13 35.35 41.82
N LYS A 12 -2.38 35.28 41.44
CA LYS A 12 -3.06 34.03 41.03
C LYS A 12 -2.63 33.66 39.61
N ILE A 13 -1.72 32.70 39.49
CA ILE A 13 -1.37 32.08 38.23
C ILE A 13 -2.48 31.08 37.91
N PHE A 14 -3.33 31.40 36.95
CA PHE A 14 -4.29 30.45 36.36
C PHE A 14 -3.52 29.56 35.37
N PHE A 15 -3.23 28.33 35.76
CA PHE A 15 -2.83 27.31 34.81
C PHE A 15 -4.06 26.88 34.00
N PHE A 16 -4.12 27.33 32.73
CA PHE A 16 -5.06 26.76 31.77
C PHE A 16 -4.49 25.43 31.30
N LEU A 17 -5.01 24.33 31.87
CA LEU A 17 -4.71 22.99 31.37
C LEU A 17 -5.48 22.80 30.06
N ILE A 18 -4.83 23.02 28.93
CA ILE A 18 -5.38 22.62 27.63
C ILE A 18 -5.26 21.10 27.58
N ILE A 19 -6.34 20.40 27.91
CA ILE A 19 -6.48 18.98 27.62
C ILE A 19 -6.74 18.89 26.12
N LEU A 20 -5.66 18.72 25.34
CA LEU A 20 -5.77 18.20 23.99
C LEU A 20 -6.27 16.77 24.10
N SER A 21 -7.58 16.59 24.00
CA SER A 21 -8.15 15.28 23.71
C SER A 21 -7.67 14.88 22.31
N TRP A 22 -6.65 14.07 22.25
CA TRP A 22 -6.39 13.30 21.05
C TRP A 22 -7.57 12.34 20.91
N ASN A 23 -8.52 12.70 20.06
CA ASN A 23 -9.44 11.72 19.55
C ASN A 23 -8.60 10.77 18.69
N ASN A 24 -8.15 9.67 19.27
CA ASN A 24 -7.81 8.49 18.49
C ASN A 24 -9.12 8.04 17.85
N VAL A 25 -9.43 8.57 16.67
CA VAL A 25 -10.33 7.90 15.77
C VAL A 25 -9.57 6.64 15.40
N SER A 26 -9.84 5.53 16.06
CA SER A 26 -9.50 4.24 15.50
C SER A 26 -10.40 4.11 14.28
N ASN A 27 -9.90 4.50 13.11
CA ASN A 27 -10.55 4.11 11.88
C ASN A 27 -10.50 2.58 11.87
N SER A 28 -11.65 1.96 12.16
CA SER A 28 -11.79 0.54 11.91
C SER A 28 -11.74 0.38 10.40
N VAL A 29 -10.88 -0.52 9.92
CA VAL A 29 -10.84 -0.90 8.50
C VAL A 29 -12.27 -1.12 7.97
N GLU A 30 -12.55 -0.65 6.77
CA GLU A 30 -13.87 -0.78 6.16
C GLU A 30 -14.08 -2.23 5.69
N VAL A 31 -15.12 -2.87 6.22
CA VAL A 31 -15.55 -4.22 5.80
C VAL A 31 -16.63 -4.07 4.74
N LEU A 32 -16.35 -4.51 3.51
CA LEU A 32 -17.28 -4.42 2.38
C LEU A 32 -18.30 -5.57 2.37
N GLY A 33 -17.95 -6.71 2.95
CA GLY A 33 -18.77 -7.91 2.98
C GLY A 33 -17.97 -9.18 2.69
N THR A 34 -18.61 -10.21 2.13
CA THR A 34 -17.99 -11.50 1.84
C THR A 34 -18.29 -11.96 0.42
N GLY A 35 -17.32 -12.68 -0.18
CA GLY A 35 -17.45 -13.25 -1.53
C GLY A 35 -17.32 -12.22 -2.64
N THR A 36 -17.35 -12.68 -3.90
CA THR A 36 -17.16 -11.86 -5.10
C THR A 36 -18.09 -10.63 -5.15
N GLY A 37 -19.32 -10.74 -4.65
CA GLY A 37 -20.25 -9.60 -4.64
C GLY A 37 -19.87 -8.46 -3.69
N ALA A 38 -18.81 -8.60 -2.90
CA ALA A 38 -18.25 -7.56 -2.04
C ALA A 38 -17.06 -6.82 -2.67
N LEU A 39 -16.54 -7.30 -3.80
CA LEU A 39 -15.52 -6.60 -4.58
C LEU A 39 -16.09 -5.32 -5.19
N LEU A 40 -15.22 -4.34 -5.42
CA LEU A 40 -15.60 -3.06 -6.00
C LEU A 40 -15.67 -3.13 -7.53
N GLY A 41 -14.79 -3.93 -8.13
CA GLY A 41 -14.67 -4.09 -9.57
C GLY A 41 -14.07 -2.90 -10.31
N GLY A 42 -13.63 -3.11 -11.54
CA GLY A 42 -13.05 -2.07 -12.38
C GLY A 42 -11.70 -1.57 -11.87
N ASP A 43 -10.93 -2.41 -11.23
CA ASP A 43 -9.64 -2.09 -10.69
C ASP A 43 -8.53 -2.00 -11.76
N LEU A 44 -7.31 -1.72 -11.32
CA LEU A 44 -6.17 -1.58 -12.25
C LEU A 44 -5.65 -2.92 -12.78
N THR A 45 -5.96 -4.04 -12.14
CA THR A 45 -5.46 -5.37 -12.51
C THR A 45 -6.41 -6.13 -13.42
N ASP A 46 -7.71 -5.97 -13.25
CA ASP A 46 -8.75 -6.51 -14.12
C ASP A 46 -9.89 -5.49 -14.32
N PRO A 47 -9.69 -4.45 -15.16
CA PRO A 47 -10.68 -3.39 -15.33
C PRO A 47 -11.98 -3.83 -16.01
N GLU A 48 -12.00 -4.97 -16.65
CA GLU A 48 -13.17 -5.54 -17.31
C GLU A 48 -14.07 -6.35 -16.38
N ASP A 49 -13.58 -6.77 -15.22
CA ASP A 49 -14.27 -7.63 -14.24
C ASP A 49 -14.82 -8.93 -14.87
N ASP A 50 -14.10 -9.53 -15.80
CA ASP A 50 -14.59 -10.68 -16.52
C ASP A 50 -14.30 -12.02 -15.79
N GLY A 51 -13.54 -11.97 -14.70
CA GLY A 51 -13.24 -13.11 -13.85
C GLY A 51 -12.33 -14.13 -14.52
N ILE A 52 -11.57 -13.72 -15.53
CA ILE A 52 -10.53 -14.54 -16.15
C ILE A 52 -9.22 -14.25 -15.42
N ASP A 53 -8.43 -15.29 -15.22
CA ASP A 53 -7.18 -15.24 -14.47
C ASP A 53 -5.95 -14.81 -15.31
N GLU A 54 -4.80 -15.30 -14.98
CA GLU A 54 -3.49 -15.01 -15.57
C GLU A 54 -3.40 -15.08 -17.11
N GLU A 55 -4.37 -15.69 -17.77
CA GLU A 55 -4.42 -15.79 -19.22
C GLU A 55 -5.24 -14.64 -19.85
N ASN A 56 -5.84 -13.78 -19.05
CA ASN A 56 -6.63 -12.66 -19.53
C ASN A 56 -5.75 -11.66 -20.29
N THR A 57 -6.09 -11.40 -21.55
CA THR A 57 -5.38 -10.45 -22.40
C THR A 57 -5.81 -9.01 -22.20
N ASN A 58 -6.86 -8.77 -21.43
CA ASN A 58 -7.44 -7.45 -21.19
C ASN A 58 -6.88 -6.77 -19.93
N TRP A 59 -5.97 -7.40 -19.21
CA TRP A 59 -5.39 -6.82 -18.01
C TRP A 59 -4.66 -5.51 -18.29
N ASN A 60 -4.90 -4.52 -17.45
CA ASN A 60 -4.25 -3.21 -17.55
C ASN A 60 -2.89 -3.19 -16.85
N TRP A 61 -2.09 -4.23 -17.05
CA TRP A 61 -0.76 -4.33 -16.47
C TRP A 61 0.26 -4.93 -17.46
N THR A 62 1.53 -4.61 -17.29
CA THR A 62 2.60 -4.98 -18.23
C THR A 62 3.46 -6.14 -17.77
N SER A 63 3.48 -6.41 -16.47
CA SER A 63 4.29 -7.49 -15.89
C SER A 63 3.73 -7.94 -14.57
N ILE A 64 3.98 -9.19 -14.23
CA ILE A 64 3.73 -9.78 -12.92
C ILE A 64 4.97 -10.52 -12.46
N ASP A 65 5.29 -10.44 -11.16
CA ASP A 65 6.38 -11.16 -10.54
C ASP A 65 5.92 -11.65 -9.15
N ALA A 66 6.17 -12.94 -8.88
CA ALA A 66 5.88 -13.55 -7.61
C ALA A 66 7.04 -14.45 -7.19
N ASN A 67 7.49 -14.33 -5.95
CA ASN A 67 8.50 -15.26 -5.42
C ASN A 67 7.97 -16.69 -5.29
N SER A 68 6.66 -16.86 -5.40
CA SER A 68 6.03 -18.16 -5.41
C SER A 68 4.76 -18.09 -6.27
N THR A 69 4.83 -18.59 -7.49
CA THR A 69 3.63 -19.02 -8.25
C THR A 69 3.02 -20.25 -7.59
N HIS A 70 3.31 -20.44 -6.32
CA HIS A 70 3.14 -21.69 -5.62
C HIS A 70 1.68 -21.89 -5.28
N LYS A 71 1.25 -23.07 -5.61
CA LYS A 71 -0.06 -23.63 -5.29
C LYS A 71 0.14 -24.93 -4.53
N SER A 72 -0.57 -25.14 -3.45
CA SER A 72 -0.63 -26.44 -2.78
C SER A 72 -1.44 -27.44 -3.58
N TRP A 73 -2.47 -26.93 -4.26
CA TRP A 73 -3.37 -27.68 -5.11
C TRP A 73 -3.38 -27.07 -6.52
N SER A 74 -3.80 -27.84 -7.51
CA SER A 74 -4.05 -27.32 -8.84
C SER A 74 -5.10 -26.20 -8.73
N GLY A 75 -4.78 -25.01 -9.20
CA GLY A 75 -5.67 -23.86 -9.15
C GLY A 75 -5.33 -22.78 -8.10
N GLU A 76 -4.69 -23.10 -6.97
CA GLU A 76 -4.39 -22.14 -5.90
C GLU A 76 -3.12 -21.30 -6.14
N GLY A 77 -2.97 -20.71 -7.32
CA GLY A 77 -1.79 -19.94 -7.72
C GLY A 77 -1.83 -18.47 -7.30
N ALA A 78 -0.68 -17.77 -7.42
CA ALA A 78 -0.57 -16.36 -7.06
C ALA A 78 -1.44 -15.43 -7.95
N TYR A 79 -1.67 -15.84 -9.18
CA TYR A 79 -2.43 -15.04 -10.16
C TYR A 79 -3.91 -14.93 -9.81
N ASN A 80 -4.46 -15.89 -9.05
CA ASN A 80 -5.86 -15.85 -8.62
C ASN A 80 -6.20 -14.60 -7.78
N VAL A 81 -5.20 -13.88 -7.27
CA VAL A 81 -5.47 -12.65 -6.50
C VAL A 81 -5.77 -11.43 -7.38
N PHE A 82 -5.90 -11.62 -8.70
CA PHE A 82 -6.22 -10.58 -9.67
C PHE A 82 -7.30 -11.03 -10.67
N ASP A 83 -8.11 -12.04 -10.32
CA ASP A 83 -9.15 -12.59 -11.21
C ASP A 83 -10.58 -12.12 -10.88
N ASN A 84 -10.70 -11.13 -9.96
CA ASN A 84 -11.97 -10.59 -9.48
C ASN A 84 -12.94 -11.66 -8.95
N LYS A 85 -12.38 -12.71 -8.33
CA LYS A 85 -13.15 -13.77 -7.69
C LYS A 85 -12.79 -13.93 -6.22
N VAL A 86 -13.80 -13.95 -5.37
CA VAL A 86 -13.66 -14.27 -3.96
C VAL A 86 -14.56 -15.48 -3.66
N GLY A 87 -13.97 -16.65 -3.63
CA GLY A 87 -14.73 -17.90 -3.60
C GLY A 87 -13.99 -19.08 -3.00
N SER A 88 -14.17 -20.23 -3.62
CA SER A 88 -13.72 -21.54 -3.13
C SER A 88 -12.21 -21.75 -3.31
N SER A 89 -11.77 -22.99 -3.24
CA SER A 89 -10.34 -23.35 -3.19
C SER A 89 -9.52 -22.87 -4.38
N ASP A 90 -10.10 -22.80 -5.57
CA ASP A 90 -9.36 -22.46 -6.79
C ASP A 90 -9.30 -20.92 -7.02
N ASP A 91 -10.04 -20.14 -6.25
CA ASP A 91 -10.09 -18.68 -6.33
C ASP A 91 -9.14 -18.01 -5.32
N LYS A 92 -8.08 -18.68 -4.88
CA LYS A 92 -7.15 -18.12 -3.89
C LYS A 92 -5.70 -18.47 -4.17
N TRP A 93 -4.80 -17.70 -3.63
CA TRP A 93 -3.38 -18.05 -3.51
C TRP A 93 -3.10 -18.72 -2.17
N CYS A 94 -2.75 -19.99 -2.18
CA CYS A 94 -2.52 -20.82 -1.00
C CYS A 94 -1.52 -21.98 -1.30
N CYS A 95 -1.02 -22.69 -0.38
CA CYS A 95 -0.96 -22.69 1.09
C CYS A 95 0.45 -23.08 1.46
N LYS A 96 1.45 -22.30 1.16
CA LYS A 96 2.86 -22.60 1.41
C LYS A 96 3.34 -21.92 2.70
N ASN A 97 4.37 -22.52 3.29
CA ASN A 97 5.20 -21.90 4.29
C ASN A 97 6.51 -21.40 3.66
N GLY A 98 7.27 -20.59 4.36
CA GLY A 98 8.55 -20.09 3.89
C GLY A 98 8.51 -18.63 3.45
N PHE A 99 7.94 -17.78 4.31
CA PHE A 99 7.97 -16.33 4.12
C PHE A 99 9.37 -15.77 3.82
N PRO A 100 9.48 -14.63 3.11
CA PRO A 100 8.38 -13.78 2.67
C PRO A 100 7.66 -14.31 1.42
N PHE A 101 6.39 -13.90 1.25
CA PHE A 101 5.65 -14.05 0.02
C PHE A 101 5.36 -12.68 -0.58
N PHE A 102 5.51 -12.54 -1.89
CA PHE A 102 5.13 -11.31 -2.58
C PHE A 102 4.53 -11.59 -3.95
N LEU A 103 3.70 -10.66 -4.38
CA LEU A 103 3.18 -10.58 -5.73
C LEU A 103 3.22 -9.12 -6.17
N SER A 104 3.89 -8.83 -7.28
CA SER A 104 3.99 -7.49 -7.85
C SER A 104 3.39 -7.45 -9.25
N VAL A 105 2.82 -6.31 -9.57
CA VAL A 105 2.26 -5.99 -10.89
C VAL A 105 2.84 -4.69 -11.39
N GLY A 106 3.19 -4.63 -12.69
CA GLY A 106 3.70 -3.44 -13.36
C GLY A 106 2.72 -2.92 -14.40
N PHE A 107 2.59 -1.60 -14.48
CA PHE A 107 1.70 -0.88 -15.37
C PHE A 107 2.51 -0.09 -16.40
N SER A 108 1.89 0.21 -17.55
CA SER A 108 2.51 0.99 -18.63
C SER A 108 2.70 2.48 -18.30
N GLN A 109 2.10 2.94 -17.23
CA GLN A 109 2.18 4.32 -16.73
C GLN A 109 2.06 4.34 -15.20
N PRO A 110 2.58 5.39 -14.53
CA PRO A 110 2.50 5.48 -13.08
C PRO A 110 1.08 5.85 -12.62
N TYR A 111 0.69 5.29 -11.47
CA TYR A 111 -0.58 5.57 -10.79
C TYR A 111 -0.35 6.03 -9.36
N VAL A 112 -1.15 6.99 -8.91
CA VAL A 112 -1.29 7.36 -7.50
C VAL A 112 -2.36 6.46 -6.88
N LEU A 113 -1.98 5.54 -6.01
CA LEU A 113 -2.90 4.63 -5.34
C LEU A 113 -3.86 5.41 -4.45
N SER A 114 -5.17 5.29 -4.70
CA SER A 114 -6.22 5.95 -3.92
C SER A 114 -6.78 5.06 -2.81
N HIS A 115 -6.97 3.79 -3.09
CA HIS A 115 -7.40 2.76 -2.16
C HIS A 115 -7.09 1.38 -2.73
N PHE A 116 -7.20 0.35 -1.91
CA PHE A 116 -7.14 -1.03 -2.33
C PHE A 116 -8.09 -1.88 -1.49
N THR A 117 -8.51 -3.02 -2.04
CA THR A 117 -9.18 -4.06 -1.27
C THR A 117 -8.28 -5.29 -1.13
N ILE A 118 -8.58 -6.12 -0.13
CA ILE A 118 -7.93 -7.42 0.06
C ILE A 118 -8.91 -8.39 0.72
N ALA A 119 -8.98 -9.60 0.19
CA ALA A 119 -9.91 -10.63 0.65
C ALA A 119 -9.22 -11.79 1.38
N SER A 120 -9.82 -12.25 2.48
CA SER A 120 -9.37 -13.45 3.20
C SER A 120 -9.66 -14.73 2.42
N GLY A 121 -8.89 -15.79 2.69
CA GLY A 121 -9.17 -17.10 2.13
C GLY A 121 -10.50 -17.71 2.62
N ASN A 122 -10.91 -18.79 1.98
CA ASN A 122 -12.19 -19.46 2.25
C ASN A 122 -12.17 -20.37 3.48
N ASP A 123 -11.00 -20.74 3.99
CA ASP A 123 -10.82 -21.71 5.08
C ASP A 123 -9.82 -21.19 6.13
N VAL A 124 -9.28 -22.04 6.92
CA VAL A 124 -8.21 -21.92 7.94
C VAL A 124 -7.72 -20.50 8.24
N PRO A 125 -8.33 -19.77 9.21
CA PRO A 125 -7.94 -18.39 9.58
C PRO A 125 -6.47 -18.25 9.99
N GLY A 126 -5.84 -19.32 10.47
CA GLY A 126 -4.41 -19.31 10.83
C GLY A 126 -3.47 -19.10 9.66
N ARG A 127 -3.94 -19.15 8.41
CA ARG A 127 -3.15 -18.89 7.21
C ARG A 127 -3.22 -17.43 6.75
N ASP A 128 -4.13 -16.64 7.34
CA ASP A 128 -4.26 -15.24 7.00
C ASP A 128 -2.99 -14.47 7.40
N PRO A 129 -2.48 -13.57 6.55
CA PRO A 129 -1.31 -12.76 6.87
C PRO A 129 -1.59 -11.79 8.02
N ASP A 130 -0.63 -11.68 8.93
CA ASP A 130 -0.66 -10.82 10.13
C ASP A 130 0.44 -9.74 10.12
N VAL A 131 1.45 -9.90 9.26
CA VAL A 131 2.46 -8.85 8.97
C VAL A 131 2.68 -8.77 7.46
N TRP A 132 2.16 -7.71 6.86
CA TRP A 132 2.21 -7.51 5.42
C TRP A 132 2.17 -6.03 5.02
N LYS A 133 2.45 -5.75 3.75
CA LYS A 133 2.56 -4.40 3.21
C LYS A 133 1.99 -4.32 1.80
N ILE A 134 1.54 -3.12 1.44
CA ILE A 134 1.44 -2.70 0.05
C ILE A 134 2.59 -1.72 -0.20
N GLN A 135 3.30 -1.92 -1.29
CA GLN A 135 4.48 -1.15 -1.66
C GLN A 135 4.37 -0.65 -3.09
N GLY A 136 4.99 0.49 -3.38
CA GLY A 136 5.13 1.05 -4.72
C GLY A 136 6.59 1.10 -5.17
N SER A 137 6.81 1.03 -6.48
CA SER A 137 8.13 1.14 -7.12
C SER A 137 7.99 1.73 -8.51
N ASN A 138 9.06 2.41 -9.00
CA ASN A 138 9.13 2.88 -10.37
C ASN A 138 10.17 2.11 -11.23
N ASP A 139 10.94 1.21 -10.61
CA ASP A 139 11.96 0.40 -11.28
C ASP A 139 11.80 -1.11 -11.05
N GLY A 140 10.78 -1.53 -10.28
CA GLY A 140 10.53 -2.92 -9.91
C GLY A 140 11.54 -3.51 -8.92
N ASN A 141 12.55 -2.73 -8.48
CA ASN A 141 13.63 -3.20 -7.63
C ASN A 141 13.67 -2.48 -6.28
N ASN A 142 13.50 -1.15 -6.30
CA ASN A 142 13.47 -0.32 -5.11
C ASN A 142 12.03 -0.04 -4.70
N TRP A 143 11.65 -0.50 -3.50
CA TRP A 143 10.27 -0.50 -3.03
C TRP A 143 10.08 0.45 -1.85
N THR A 144 9.01 1.25 -1.92
CA THR A 144 8.58 2.16 -0.86
C THR A 144 7.29 1.63 -0.22
N ASP A 145 7.24 1.58 1.10
CA ASP A 145 6.05 1.18 1.83
C ASP A 145 4.95 2.25 1.67
N ILE A 146 3.79 1.86 1.13
CA ILE A 146 2.59 2.68 1.04
C ILE A 146 1.69 2.42 2.25
N PHE A 147 1.45 1.14 2.54
CA PHE A 147 0.65 0.69 3.67
C PHE A 147 1.37 -0.44 4.40
N VAL A 148 1.24 -0.47 5.73
CA VAL A 148 1.84 -1.51 6.57
C VAL A 148 0.81 -2.00 7.57
N TYR A 149 0.46 -3.28 7.49
CA TYR A 149 -0.23 -4.01 8.54
C TYR A 149 0.79 -4.82 9.35
N ASN A 150 0.87 -4.56 10.64
CA ASN A 150 1.83 -5.23 11.52
C ASN A 150 1.16 -5.51 12.88
N ASN A 151 0.54 -6.68 13.01
CA ASN A 151 -0.14 -7.09 14.24
C ASN A 151 0.11 -8.59 14.45
N ASP A 152 1.35 -8.92 14.79
CA ASP A 152 1.87 -10.28 14.97
C ASP A 152 0.89 -11.20 15.74
N GLY A 153 0.51 -12.30 15.12
CA GLY A 153 -0.47 -13.26 15.64
C GLY A 153 -1.94 -12.88 15.43
N VAL A 154 -2.25 -11.71 14.84
CA VAL A 154 -3.64 -11.25 14.63
C VAL A 154 -3.83 -10.76 13.20
N SER A 155 -4.59 -11.49 12.39
CA SER A 155 -4.94 -11.03 11.04
C SER A 155 -5.96 -9.89 11.07
N PRO A 156 -6.07 -9.08 9.99
CA PRO A 156 -7.03 -7.99 9.93
C PRO A 156 -8.49 -8.46 9.79
N TRP A 157 -8.70 -9.70 9.36
CA TRP A 157 -10.03 -10.25 9.13
C TRP A 157 -10.64 -10.82 10.41
N GLY A 158 -11.98 -10.74 10.49
CA GLY A 158 -12.76 -11.30 11.57
C GLY A 158 -12.92 -12.83 11.50
N SER A 159 -14.02 -13.32 12.06
CA SER A 159 -14.36 -14.75 12.01
C SER A 159 -14.92 -15.19 10.66
N ASP A 160 -15.47 -14.27 9.89
CA ASP A 160 -16.06 -14.56 8.59
C ASP A 160 -14.96 -14.82 7.56
N ARG A 161 -15.23 -15.78 6.69
CA ARG A 161 -14.30 -16.12 5.61
C ARG A 161 -14.73 -15.45 4.32
N LEU A 162 -13.79 -15.28 3.39
CA LEU A 162 -14.03 -14.55 2.14
C LEU A 162 -14.40 -13.09 2.39
N GLU A 163 -13.96 -12.56 3.52
CA GLU A 163 -14.23 -11.18 3.93
C GLU A 163 -13.32 -10.22 3.16
N VAL A 164 -13.93 -9.23 2.54
CA VAL A 164 -13.26 -8.19 1.76
C VAL A 164 -13.11 -6.94 2.62
N LEU A 165 -11.88 -6.51 2.80
CA LEU A 165 -11.50 -5.30 3.51
C LEU A 165 -11.05 -4.23 2.53
N ARG A 166 -11.46 -2.98 2.78
CA ARG A 166 -11.00 -1.82 2.02
C ARG A 166 -10.12 -0.94 2.89
N TYR A 167 -9.01 -0.49 2.32
CA TYR A 167 -8.08 0.46 2.90
C TYR A 167 -8.02 1.72 2.05
N ASN A 168 -8.28 2.87 2.67
CA ASN A 168 -8.42 4.14 1.99
C ASN A 168 -7.17 5.02 2.18
N GLY A 169 -6.74 5.70 1.11
CA GLY A 169 -5.72 6.74 1.14
C GLY A 169 -6.25 8.05 1.73
N ASN A 170 -5.58 9.15 1.40
CA ASN A 170 -5.90 10.51 1.89
C ASN A 170 -5.76 10.69 3.41
N GLY A 171 -4.97 9.87 4.07
CA GLY A 171 -4.71 9.96 5.51
C GLY A 171 -5.67 9.18 6.39
N ASP A 172 -6.60 8.40 5.79
CA ASP A 172 -7.46 7.48 6.55
C ASP A 172 -6.63 6.27 7.03
N ASP A 173 -6.37 5.29 6.15
CA ASP A 173 -5.55 4.12 6.47
C ASP A 173 -4.09 4.32 6.06
N PHE A 174 -3.84 5.10 5.01
CA PHE A 174 -2.51 5.51 4.57
C PHE A 174 -2.52 6.91 3.93
N ASN A 175 -1.36 7.56 3.90
CA ASN A 175 -1.21 8.84 3.21
C ASN A 175 -1.20 8.63 1.69
N THR A 176 -1.72 9.59 0.94
CA THR A 176 -1.60 9.60 -0.52
C THR A 176 -0.13 9.39 -0.91
N PRO A 177 0.20 8.29 -1.61
CA PRO A 177 1.58 8.03 -2.01
C PRO A 177 1.98 8.87 -3.22
N ASN A 178 3.27 8.85 -3.57
CA ASN A 178 3.72 9.24 -4.89
C ASN A 178 3.14 8.29 -5.95
N ALA A 179 3.23 8.69 -7.21
CA ALA A 179 2.88 7.82 -8.33
C ALA A 179 3.91 6.70 -8.51
N TYR A 180 3.44 5.50 -8.80
CA TYR A 180 4.27 4.33 -9.03
C TYR A 180 3.81 3.54 -10.24
N SER A 181 4.79 3.02 -11.00
CA SER A 181 4.55 2.12 -12.13
C SER A 181 4.36 0.66 -11.71
N TYR A 182 4.69 0.33 -10.45
CA TYR A 182 4.55 -1.01 -9.88
C TYR A 182 3.91 -0.94 -8.51
N PHE A 183 2.98 -1.87 -8.25
CA PHE A 183 2.51 -2.15 -6.90
C PHE A 183 2.88 -3.57 -6.49
N ARG A 184 3.10 -3.78 -5.18
CA ARG A 184 3.43 -5.08 -4.63
C ARG A 184 2.73 -5.32 -3.29
N TYR A 185 2.07 -6.47 -3.19
CA TYR A 185 1.77 -7.07 -1.90
C TYR A 185 3.01 -7.83 -1.40
N TYR A 186 3.36 -7.67 -0.12
CA TYR A 186 4.53 -8.30 0.49
C TYR A 186 4.19 -8.73 1.92
N ALA A 187 4.14 -10.05 2.17
CA ALA A 187 3.85 -10.63 3.48
C ALA A 187 5.09 -11.29 4.08
N THR A 188 5.30 -11.09 5.37
CA THR A 188 6.44 -11.66 6.11
C THR A 188 6.03 -12.69 7.15
N SER A 189 4.75 -12.75 7.53
CA SER A 189 4.20 -13.78 8.39
C SER A 189 2.70 -13.95 8.20
N SER A 190 2.16 -14.98 8.82
CA SER A 190 0.73 -15.26 9.00
C SER A 190 0.50 -15.72 10.43
N VAL A 191 -0.75 -15.73 10.86
CA VAL A 191 -1.15 -16.17 12.21
C VAL A 191 -0.59 -17.56 12.56
N SER A 192 -0.32 -18.42 11.55
CA SER A 192 0.39 -19.69 11.74
C SER A 192 1.63 -19.79 10.84
N VAL A 193 1.72 -20.80 9.99
CA VAL A 193 2.94 -21.05 9.18
C VAL A 193 2.70 -21.03 7.68
N HIS A 194 1.46 -20.97 7.23
CA HIS A 194 1.10 -20.97 5.81
C HIS A 194 0.49 -19.62 5.44
N HIS A 195 0.59 -19.27 4.18
CA HIS A 195 0.02 -18.05 3.61
C HIS A 195 -1.23 -18.38 2.81
N GLN A 196 -2.24 -17.52 2.90
CA GLN A 196 -3.36 -17.47 1.94
C GLN A 196 -3.95 -16.07 1.87
N ILE A 197 -4.34 -15.66 0.67
CA ILE A 197 -5.26 -14.56 0.38
C ILE A 197 -6.13 -14.95 -0.80
N ASN A 198 -7.29 -14.32 -0.97
CA ASN A 198 -8.19 -14.61 -2.07
C ASN A 198 -7.99 -13.62 -3.21
N GLU A 199 -8.17 -12.33 -2.95
CA GLU A 199 -8.18 -11.29 -3.97
C GLU A 199 -7.50 -10.00 -3.48
N ILE A 200 -6.93 -9.22 -4.38
CA ILE A 200 -6.47 -7.85 -4.17
C ILE A 200 -6.90 -7.00 -5.36
N GLU A 201 -7.67 -5.93 -5.11
CA GLU A 201 -7.99 -4.92 -6.10
C GLU A 201 -7.17 -3.65 -5.83
N TYR A 202 -6.51 -3.08 -6.84
CA TYR A 202 -5.82 -1.80 -6.76
C TYR A 202 -6.58 -0.72 -7.50
N PHE A 203 -6.81 0.43 -6.84
CA PHE A 203 -7.49 1.59 -7.43
C PHE A 203 -6.61 2.82 -7.38
N GLY A 204 -6.48 3.52 -8.50
CA GLY A 204 -5.62 4.69 -8.58
C GLY A 204 -5.94 5.57 -9.77
N ASN A 205 -5.36 6.77 -9.73
CA ASN A 205 -5.44 7.71 -10.83
C ASN A 205 -4.09 7.80 -11.52
N VAL A 206 -4.12 7.91 -12.85
CA VAL A 206 -2.91 8.19 -13.63
C VAL A 206 -2.29 9.48 -13.12
N ASP A 207 -0.99 9.47 -12.91
CA ASP A 207 -0.26 10.71 -12.64
C ASP A 207 -0.19 11.55 -13.93
N THR A 208 -0.77 12.73 -13.87
CA THR A 208 -0.77 13.71 -14.95
C THR A 208 0.06 14.94 -14.62
N THR A 209 0.74 14.94 -13.49
CA THR A 209 1.63 16.02 -13.11
C THR A 209 2.93 15.95 -13.93
N ASN A 210 3.49 17.10 -14.23
CA ASN A 210 4.79 17.14 -14.89
C ASN A 210 5.90 17.25 -13.85
N PRO A 211 6.99 16.49 -13.96
CA PRO A 211 8.10 16.57 -13.03
C PRO A 211 8.70 17.99 -12.98
N THR A 212 8.96 18.45 -11.78
CA THR A 212 9.58 19.76 -11.53
C THR A 212 11.00 19.58 -11.02
N LEU A 213 11.95 20.28 -11.64
CA LEU A 213 13.33 20.30 -11.18
C LEU A 213 13.44 20.97 -9.80
N THR A 214 13.84 20.22 -8.77
CA THR A 214 13.97 20.71 -7.40
C THR A 214 15.37 21.23 -7.08
N SER A 215 16.40 20.62 -7.68
CA SER A 215 17.78 21.06 -7.53
C SER A 215 18.69 20.49 -8.61
N SER A 216 19.85 21.10 -8.80
CA SER A 216 20.93 20.57 -9.64
C SER A 216 22.28 20.63 -8.93
N VAL A 217 23.17 19.70 -9.30
CA VAL A 217 24.58 19.74 -8.91
C VAL A 217 25.40 19.63 -10.20
N PRO A 218 26.23 20.63 -10.54
CA PRO A 218 26.40 21.93 -9.87
C PRO A 218 25.11 22.74 -9.78
N ALA A 219 24.98 23.58 -8.75
CA ALA A 219 23.84 24.46 -8.61
C ALA A 219 23.76 25.49 -9.77
N ASP A 220 22.57 26.02 -10.01
CA ASP A 220 22.41 27.09 -11.01
C ASP A 220 23.35 28.28 -10.66
N ASN A 221 23.99 28.82 -11.69
CA ASN A 221 25.01 29.89 -11.60
C ASN A 221 26.27 29.51 -10.79
N ALA A 222 26.57 28.25 -10.56
CA ALA A 222 27.84 27.84 -9.93
C ALA A 222 29.06 28.27 -10.75
N THR A 223 30.08 28.81 -10.07
CA THR A 223 31.34 29.18 -10.68
C THR A 223 32.48 28.26 -10.25
N GLY A 224 33.50 28.10 -11.08
CA GLY A 224 34.65 27.24 -10.78
C GLY A 224 34.34 25.73 -10.87
N VAL A 225 33.30 25.37 -11.61
CA VAL A 225 32.93 23.99 -11.87
C VAL A 225 33.99 23.33 -12.71
N ALA A 226 34.46 22.14 -12.31
CA ALA A 226 35.40 21.34 -13.09
C ALA A 226 34.79 20.93 -14.45
N LEU A 227 35.63 20.88 -15.49
CA LEU A 227 35.16 20.57 -16.86
C LEU A 227 34.63 19.13 -17.01
N ASP A 228 34.98 18.25 -16.09
CA ASP A 228 34.58 16.85 -16.02
C ASP A 228 33.55 16.58 -14.91
N ALA A 229 32.98 17.62 -14.35
CA ALA A 229 31.94 17.48 -13.33
C ALA A 229 30.66 16.87 -13.93
N ASN A 230 30.13 15.85 -13.28
CA ASN A 230 28.81 15.31 -13.62
C ASN A 230 27.72 16.32 -13.30
N ILE A 231 26.67 16.34 -14.11
CA ILE A 231 25.45 17.07 -13.83
C ILE A 231 24.46 16.10 -13.21
N VAL A 232 23.98 16.43 -12.00
CA VAL A 232 22.91 15.70 -11.31
C VAL A 232 21.68 16.60 -11.25
N LEU A 233 20.56 16.12 -11.73
CA LEU A 233 19.28 16.80 -11.68
C LEU A 233 18.38 16.04 -10.71
N ASN A 234 17.80 16.73 -9.73
CA ASN A 234 16.85 16.16 -8.80
C ASN A 234 15.46 16.72 -9.11
N PHE A 235 14.49 15.85 -9.28
CA PHE A 235 13.10 16.20 -9.53
C PHE A 235 12.25 15.86 -8.30
N ASP A 236 11.04 16.40 -8.24
CA ASP A 236 10.07 16.13 -7.18
C ASP A 236 9.37 14.77 -7.35
N GLU A 237 9.48 14.16 -8.52
CA GLU A 237 8.93 12.85 -8.85
C GLU A 237 9.92 12.03 -9.71
N PHE A 238 9.56 10.79 -9.98
CA PHE A 238 10.35 9.92 -10.85
C PHE A 238 10.29 10.41 -12.30
N VAL A 239 11.46 10.50 -12.93
CA VAL A 239 11.59 10.78 -14.37
C VAL A 239 12.26 9.61 -15.06
N ASP A 240 11.66 9.11 -16.14
CA ASP A 240 12.31 8.17 -17.03
C ASP A 240 13.14 8.96 -18.03
N ALA A 241 14.44 8.69 -18.05
CA ALA A 241 15.32 9.22 -19.08
C ALA A 241 15.12 8.36 -20.34
N GLU A 242 14.13 8.71 -21.15
CA GLU A 242 14.01 8.11 -22.48
C GLU A 242 15.35 8.26 -23.23
N THR A 243 15.74 7.20 -23.93
CA THR A 243 16.92 7.26 -24.82
C THR A 243 16.61 8.25 -25.93
N GLY A 244 17.06 9.48 -25.74
CA GLY A 244 16.95 10.52 -26.75
C GLY A 244 17.55 10.06 -28.09
N ASN A 245 16.83 10.30 -29.19
CA ASN A 245 17.31 10.14 -30.55
C ASN A 245 18.34 11.20 -30.90
#